data_c37f43b50e48d43636d00483d26226bd
#
_entry.id   c37f43b50e48d43636d00483d26226bd
#
_cell.length_a   1.000
_cell.length_b   1.000
_cell.length_c   1.000
_cell.angle_alpha   90.00
_cell.angle_beta   90.00
_cell.angle_gamma   90.00
#
_symmetry.space_group_name_H-M   'P 1'
#
loop_
_entity.id
_entity.type
_entity.pdbx_description
1 polymer ?
#
loop_
_entity_poly.entity_id
_entity_poly.type
_entity_poly.pdbx_seq_one_letter_code
_entity_poly.pdbx_strand_id
1 'polypeptide(L)' 'MPEVIVYAAEGRSHEQKRALMKDITDAIVKNFGTDPNSVTVSIMETPKTLKMKGGKLFSEK' A
#
# COMPACT_ATOMS: atom_id res chain seq x y z
N MET A 1 1.99 6.96 17.16
CA MET A 1 1.96 5.68 16.42
C MET A 1 1.92 5.99 14.93
N PRO A 2 3.00 5.70 14.17
CA PRO A 2 2.95 5.94 12.73
C PRO A 2 2.01 4.96 12.04
N GLU A 3 1.22 5.49 11.13
CA GLU A 3 0.33 4.67 10.32
C GLU A 3 0.45 5.09 8.87
N VAL A 4 0.61 4.12 7.97
CA VAL A 4 0.73 4.37 6.54
C VAL A 4 -0.37 3.61 5.82
N ILE A 5 -1.05 4.29 4.93
CA ILE A 5 -2.08 3.68 4.09
C ILE A 5 -1.66 3.84 2.64
N VAL A 6 -1.58 2.73 1.93
CA VAL A 6 -1.28 2.71 0.50
C VAL A 6 -2.57 2.46 -0.25
N TYR A 7 -2.91 3.36 -1.15
CA TYR A 7 -4.05 3.19 -2.03
C TYR A 7 -3.55 2.68 -3.37
N ALA A 8 -4.07 1.57 -3.83
CA ALA A 8 -3.60 0.95 -5.07
C ALA A 8 -4.74 0.20 -5.76
N ALA A 9 -4.59 0.04 -7.08
CA ALA A 9 -5.48 -0.84 -7.82
C ALA A 9 -5.11 -2.29 -7.49
N GLU A 10 -6.11 -3.17 -7.50
CA GLU A 10 -5.87 -4.60 -7.29
C GLU A 10 -5.05 -5.20 -8.43
N GLY A 11 -4.50 -6.39 -8.22
CA GLY A 11 -3.80 -7.13 -9.25
C GLY A 11 -2.40 -7.59 -8.85
N ARG A 12 -1.91 -7.20 -7.69
CA ARG A 12 -0.61 -7.65 -7.22
C ARG A 12 -0.75 -8.86 -6.33
N SER A 13 0.30 -9.70 -6.29
CA SER A 13 0.28 -10.90 -5.48
C SER A 13 0.35 -10.55 -3.99
N HIS A 14 -0.07 -11.50 -3.16
CA HIS A 14 0.05 -11.36 -1.71
C HIS A 14 1.50 -11.15 -1.28
N GLU A 15 2.43 -11.87 -1.91
CA GLU A 15 3.86 -11.75 -1.59
C GLU A 15 4.40 -10.37 -1.90
N GLN A 16 4.01 -9.79 -3.03
CA GLN A 16 4.42 -8.43 -3.39
C GLN A 16 3.90 -7.41 -2.40
N LYS A 17 2.65 -7.55 -1.99
CA LYS A 17 2.05 -6.63 -1.02
C LYS A 17 2.70 -6.77 0.35
N ARG A 18 2.97 -8.00 0.77
CA ARG A 18 3.65 -8.25 2.05
C ARG A 18 5.05 -7.64 2.06
N ALA A 19 5.80 -7.82 0.98
CA ALA A 19 7.15 -7.26 0.88
C ALA A 19 7.12 -5.74 0.93
N LEU A 20 6.17 -5.11 0.24
CA LEU A 20 6.03 -3.66 0.27
C LEU A 20 5.74 -3.17 1.69
N MET A 21 4.80 -3.80 2.38
CA MET A 21 4.45 -3.39 3.74
C MET A 21 5.64 -3.54 4.70
N LYS A 22 6.43 -4.60 4.52
CA LYS A 22 7.65 -4.81 5.32
C LYS A 22 8.67 -3.69 5.06
N ASP A 23 8.88 -3.35 3.80
CA ASP A 23 9.82 -2.29 3.42
C ASP A 23 9.39 -0.93 3.98
N ILE A 24 8.09 -0.64 3.94
CA ILE A 24 7.56 0.60 4.51
C ILE A 24 7.77 0.63 6.02
N THR A 25 7.50 -0.49 6.69
CA THR A 25 7.72 -0.59 8.13
C THR A 25 9.19 -0.31 8.47
N ASP A 26 10.10 -0.93 7.74
CA ASP A 26 11.54 -0.74 7.97
C ASP A 26 11.97 0.71 7.75
N ALA A 27 11.39 1.36 6.73
CA ALA A 27 11.69 2.76 6.45
C ALA A 27 11.22 3.68 7.58
N ILE A 28 10.04 3.44 8.10
CA ILE A 28 9.49 4.23 9.23
C ILE A 28 10.35 4.03 10.47
N VAL A 29 10.69 2.80 10.78
CA VAL A 29 11.54 2.49 11.94
C VAL A 29 12.88 3.22 11.82
N LYS A 30 13.48 3.17 10.65
CA LYS A 30 14.79 3.79 10.40
C LYS A 30 14.73 5.32 10.53
N ASN A 31 13.73 5.94 9.93
CA ASN A 31 13.67 7.38 9.82
C ASN A 31 13.02 8.06 11.03
N PHE A 32 12.06 7.42 11.65
CA PHE A 32 11.38 7.97 12.82
C PHE A 32 12.03 7.52 14.13
N GLY A 33 12.87 6.49 14.08
CA GLY A 33 13.50 5.96 15.29
C GLY A 33 12.50 5.30 16.23
N THR A 34 11.48 4.66 15.69
CA THR A 34 10.41 4.07 16.48
C THR A 34 10.48 2.55 16.44
N ASP A 35 9.76 1.91 17.38
CA ASP A 35 9.66 0.46 17.46
C ASP A 35 8.79 -0.08 16.33
N PRO A 36 9.20 -1.15 15.61
CA PRO A 36 8.36 -1.72 14.57
C PRO A 36 6.97 -2.12 15.05
N ASN A 37 6.82 -2.48 16.33
CA ASN A 37 5.51 -2.84 16.86
C ASN A 37 4.53 -1.67 16.95
N SER A 38 5.02 -0.43 16.79
CA SER A 38 4.17 0.75 16.82
C SER A 38 3.76 1.19 15.42
N VAL A 39 4.27 0.56 14.36
CA VAL A 39 4.02 0.95 12.98
C VAL A 39 2.91 0.10 12.39
N THR A 40 1.88 0.76 11.86
CA THR A 40 0.80 0.08 11.15
C THR A 40 0.86 0.45 9.68
N VAL A 41 0.81 -0.55 8.82
CA VAL A 41 0.78 -0.34 7.36
C VAL A 41 -0.41 -1.10 6.80
N SER A 42 -1.20 -0.40 5.99
CA SER A 42 -2.38 -1.00 5.35
C SER A 42 -2.34 -0.73 3.86
N ILE A 43 -2.86 -1.67 3.08
CA ILE A 43 -3.06 -1.45 1.65
C ILE A 43 -4.56 -1.50 1.38
N MET A 44 -5.08 -0.42 0.81
CA MET A 44 -6.48 -0.32 0.42
C MET A 44 -6.54 -0.53 -1.08
N GLU A 45 -7.04 -1.69 -1.49
CA GLU A 45 -7.11 -2.04 -2.91
C GLU A 45 -8.48 -1.68 -3.48
N THR A 46 -8.46 -1.13 -4.70
CA THR A 46 -9.66 -0.80 -5.43
C THR A 46 -9.73 -1.69 -6.66
N PRO A 47 -10.86 -2.37 -6.90
CA PRO A 47 -11.04 -3.10 -8.16
C PRO A 47 -10.84 -2.16 -9.34
N LYS A 48 -10.20 -2.66 -10.39
CA LYS A 48 -9.93 -1.84 -11.59
C LYS A 48 -11.20 -1.34 -12.26
N THR A 49 -12.31 -2.01 -12.03
CA THR A 49 -13.62 -1.61 -12.54
C THR A 49 -14.22 -0.44 -11.75
N LEU A 50 -13.61 -0.08 -10.62
CA LEU A 50 -14.08 1.02 -9.76
C LEU A 50 -13.04 2.13 -9.65
N LYS A 51 -12.07 2.15 -10.55
CA LYS A 51 -11.00 3.14 -10.54
C LYS A 51 -10.85 3.72 -11.93
N MET A 52 -10.88 5.04 -12.01
CA MET A 52 -10.87 5.76 -13.28
C MET A 52 -9.83 6.88 -13.22
N LYS A 53 -9.16 7.09 -14.32
CA LYS A 53 -8.21 8.19 -14.46
C LYS A 53 -8.36 8.78 -15.86
N GLY A 54 -8.53 10.10 -15.94
CA GLY A 54 -8.71 10.78 -17.21
C GLY A 54 -9.95 10.33 -17.97
N GLY A 55 -10.99 9.89 -17.26
CA GLY A 55 -12.21 9.41 -17.87
C GLY A 55 -12.15 7.98 -18.40
N LYS A 56 -11.08 7.24 -18.03
CA LYS A 56 -10.88 5.87 -18.50
C LYS A 56 -10.74 4.94 -17.30
N LEU A 57 -11.47 3.85 -17.31
CA LEU A 57 -11.37 2.85 -16.22
C LEU A 57 -10.01 2.14 -16.30
N PHE A 58 -9.48 1.77 -15.15
CA PHE A 58 -8.22 1.02 -15.06
C PHE A 58 -8.34 -0.36 -15.70
N SER A 59 -9.56 -0.90 -15.80
CA SER A 59 -9.81 -2.19 -16.48
C SER A 59 -9.82 -2.07 -17.99
N GLU A 60 -9.89 -0.86 -18.53
CA GLU A 60 -9.85 -0.59 -19.96
C GLU A 60 -8.42 -0.34 -20.40
N LYS A 61 -8.06 -0.83 -21.58
CA LYS A 61 -6.75 -0.60 -22.15
C LYS A 61 -6.86 -0.10 -23.57
#